data_291e604f1f048ac69491fc332f708905
#
_entry.id   291e604f1f048ac69491fc332f708905
#
_cell.length_a   1.000
_cell.length_b   1.000
_cell.length_c   1.000
_cell.angle_alpha   90.00
_cell.angle_beta   90.00
_cell.angle_gamma   90.00
#
_symmetry.space_group_name_H-M   'P 1'
#
loop_
_entity.id
_entity.type
_entity.pdbx_description
1 polymer ?
#
loop_
_entity_poly.entity_id
_entity_poly.type
_entity_poly.pdbx_seq_one_letter_code
_entity_poly.pdbx_strand_id
1 'polypeptide(L)'
;CANLFKSSGVKNENIIMCDSKGVIYKGRKNIDQFKSAHAIDTKLRSLSDAIKNADVFLGLSAKDVVTKDMVKSMAKNPIIFACANPDPEIKPELIQEVRSDAIVATGRSDYPNQVNNVLGFPYIFRGALDVRAKTINLEMKIAAAKAIAELAKEDVPDEVANAYPGKRPQYGPDYIIPSPFDPRLISKVPPAVAKAAMDTGVARKAIVDMENYSNELSARLNPSAGLLQKVFQEVKENPKRVIFTEGEEEDMIRAAVIFLNNGMGTPILIGREEIIKDKMEAMGLDFFDQMEIHSTRNKKEHVRYAEHIYHRLQRKGFLKKDCLDLLIRERNVFAACMVSLKEADAMVCGLTRSYAASLESIEYVLDPIPNKTILGMTVMLCNGRTIFVADSNVHDMPNASQLANITQESAEVVRDIFGIEPRAALVSYSNFGKPFTERSIYM
;
A
#
# COMPACT_ATOMS: atom_id res chain seq x y z
N CYS A 1 18.90 -6.87 22.18
CA CYS A 1 17.52 -6.44 22.52
C CYS A 1 17.50 -5.52 23.74
N ALA A 2 18.01 -5.93 24.94
CA ALA A 2 17.94 -5.12 26.16
C ALA A 2 18.48 -3.70 26.00
N ASN A 3 19.61 -3.51 25.30
CA ASN A 3 20.15 -2.17 25.02
C ASN A 3 19.23 -1.32 24.14
N LEU A 4 18.53 -1.91 23.17
CA LEU A 4 17.55 -1.19 22.35
C LEU A 4 16.37 -0.70 23.19
N PHE A 5 15.83 -1.52 24.09
CA PHE A 5 14.78 -1.12 25.00
C PHE A 5 15.22 0.04 25.92
N LYS A 6 16.44 -0.05 26.51
CA LYS A 6 17.00 1.02 27.35
C LYS A 6 17.12 2.33 26.56
N SER A 7 17.62 2.27 25.34
CA SER A 7 17.77 3.45 24.47
C SER A 7 16.45 4.01 23.96
N SER A 8 15.41 3.18 23.96
CA SER A 8 14.03 3.61 23.64
C SER A 8 13.28 4.14 24.88
N GLY A 9 13.95 4.30 26.02
CA GLY A 9 13.40 4.93 27.23
C GLY A 9 12.92 3.97 28.32
N VAL A 10 13.06 2.65 28.14
CA VAL A 10 12.70 1.70 29.20
C VAL A 10 13.76 1.73 30.29
N LYS A 11 13.35 1.98 31.54
CA LYS A 11 14.23 2.01 32.68
C LYS A 11 14.91 0.66 32.90
N ASN A 12 16.17 0.69 33.32
CA ASN A 12 16.96 -0.53 33.52
C ASN A 12 16.33 -1.48 34.56
N GLU A 13 15.72 -0.96 35.60
CA GLU A 13 15.01 -1.72 36.66
C GLU A 13 13.77 -2.50 36.13
N ASN A 14 13.18 -2.05 35.01
CA ASN A 14 12.03 -2.69 34.37
C ASN A 14 12.43 -3.75 33.35
N ILE A 15 13.72 -3.99 33.14
CA ILE A 15 14.23 -5.02 32.23
C ILE A 15 14.84 -6.15 33.04
N ILE A 16 14.10 -7.24 33.19
CA ILE A 16 14.56 -8.41 33.93
C ILE A 16 15.11 -9.43 32.90
N MET A 17 16.42 -9.67 32.96
CA MET A 17 17.07 -10.64 32.08
C MET A 17 17.19 -11.99 32.80
N CYS A 18 16.86 -13.06 32.09
CA CYS A 18 17.00 -14.44 32.56
C CYS A 18 17.94 -15.24 31.65
N ASP A 19 18.60 -16.22 32.18
CA ASP A 19 19.31 -17.29 31.47
C ASP A 19 18.87 -18.67 31.99
N SER A 20 19.54 -19.75 31.54
CA SER A 20 19.23 -21.13 31.95
C SER A 20 19.31 -21.38 33.46
N LYS A 21 19.92 -20.46 34.21
CA LYS A 21 20.05 -20.54 35.70
C LYS A 21 19.10 -19.57 36.42
N GLY A 22 18.20 -18.91 35.70
CA GLY A 22 17.21 -17.95 36.22
C GLY A 22 17.61 -16.48 36.06
N VAL A 23 17.11 -15.62 36.95
CA VAL A 23 17.26 -14.17 36.86
C VAL A 23 18.71 -13.74 37.01
N ILE A 24 19.11 -12.72 36.25
CA ILE A 24 20.40 -12.06 36.33
C ILE A 24 20.27 -10.88 37.32
N TYR A 25 20.71 -11.05 38.55
CA TYR A 25 20.59 -10.09 39.61
C TYR A 25 21.95 -9.62 40.13
N LYS A 26 22.02 -8.46 40.76
CA LYS A 26 23.24 -7.94 41.37
C LYS A 26 23.78 -8.88 42.45
N GLY A 27 25.07 -9.22 42.35
CA GLY A 27 25.72 -10.14 43.29
C GLY A 27 25.57 -11.64 42.90
N ARG A 28 24.95 -11.98 41.79
CA ARG A 28 24.93 -13.35 41.27
C ARG A 28 26.34 -13.77 40.86
N LYS A 29 26.80 -14.92 41.38
CA LYS A 29 28.13 -15.49 41.08
C LYS A 29 28.16 -16.12 39.69
N ASN A 30 29.35 -16.17 39.08
CA ASN A 30 29.61 -16.86 37.81
C ASN A 30 28.79 -16.31 36.61
N ILE A 31 28.69 -14.99 36.49
CA ILE A 31 28.18 -14.30 35.32
C ILE A 31 29.30 -13.53 34.63
N ASP A 32 29.27 -13.51 33.29
CA ASP A 32 30.22 -12.73 32.50
C ASP A 32 29.94 -11.20 32.59
N GLN A 33 30.89 -10.43 32.07
CA GLN A 33 30.78 -8.96 32.11
C GLN A 33 29.57 -8.43 31.31
N PHE A 34 29.16 -9.09 30.24
CA PHE A 34 28.03 -8.66 29.42
C PHE A 34 26.71 -8.87 30.17
N LYS A 35 26.54 -10.03 30.80
CA LYS A 35 25.36 -10.29 31.64
C LYS A 35 25.36 -9.39 32.88
N SER A 36 26.53 -9.17 33.49
CA SER A 36 26.67 -8.30 34.67
C SER A 36 26.19 -6.87 34.39
N ALA A 37 26.40 -6.34 33.19
CA ALA A 37 25.93 -5.03 32.77
C ALA A 37 24.41 -4.88 32.78
N HIS A 38 23.68 -6.00 32.79
CA HIS A 38 22.20 -6.04 32.82
C HIS A 38 21.63 -6.52 34.14
N ALA A 39 22.49 -6.77 35.14
CA ALA A 39 22.06 -7.22 36.46
C ALA A 39 21.30 -6.12 37.21
N ILE A 40 20.14 -6.45 37.72
CA ILE A 40 19.28 -5.54 38.48
C ILE A 40 19.24 -5.92 39.95
N ASP A 41 18.89 -4.98 40.81
CA ASP A 41 18.67 -5.24 42.22
C ASP A 41 17.25 -5.80 42.41
N THR A 42 17.17 -7.11 42.67
CA THR A 42 15.87 -7.80 42.79
C THR A 42 15.98 -9.06 43.63
N LYS A 43 14.87 -9.44 44.27
CA LYS A 43 14.70 -10.69 45.01
C LYS A 43 14.25 -11.84 44.11
N LEU A 44 13.88 -11.57 42.84
CA LEU A 44 13.44 -12.58 41.89
C LEU A 44 14.58 -13.55 41.51
N ARG A 45 14.29 -14.83 41.37
CA ARG A 45 15.31 -15.85 41.05
C ARG A 45 15.01 -16.68 39.85
N SER A 46 13.75 -17.00 39.59
CA SER A 46 13.32 -17.85 38.49
C SER A 46 12.65 -17.05 37.35
N LEU A 47 12.51 -17.66 36.20
CA LEU A 47 11.71 -17.13 35.07
C LEU A 47 10.25 -16.94 35.50
N SER A 48 9.71 -17.89 36.29
CA SER A 48 8.34 -17.78 36.79
C SER A 48 8.12 -16.60 37.69
N ASP A 49 9.14 -16.24 38.50
CA ASP A 49 9.07 -15.00 39.34
C ASP A 49 9.12 -13.75 38.47
N ALA A 50 9.96 -13.77 37.43
CA ALA A 50 10.22 -12.61 36.57
C ALA A 50 9.04 -12.27 35.66
N ILE A 51 8.32 -13.29 35.18
CA ILE A 51 7.22 -13.13 34.23
C ILE A 51 5.91 -12.66 34.90
N LYS A 52 5.80 -12.84 36.20
CA LYS A 52 4.63 -12.42 36.98
C LYS A 52 4.42 -10.91 36.90
N ASN A 53 3.25 -10.49 36.44
CA ASN A 53 2.90 -9.08 36.18
C ASN A 53 3.80 -8.38 35.15
N ALA A 54 4.53 -9.12 34.32
CA ALA A 54 5.28 -8.54 33.22
C ALA A 54 4.34 -8.17 32.07
N ASP A 55 4.56 -7.00 31.48
CA ASP A 55 3.82 -6.54 30.28
C ASP A 55 4.32 -7.18 29.01
N VAL A 56 5.63 -7.48 28.96
CA VAL A 56 6.29 -8.03 27.75
C VAL A 56 7.17 -9.21 28.11
N PHE A 57 7.04 -10.29 27.40
CA PHE A 57 7.99 -11.40 27.36
C PHE A 57 8.70 -11.45 26.02
N LEU A 58 10.05 -11.44 26.03
CA LEU A 58 10.88 -11.62 24.85
C LEU A 58 11.75 -12.86 25.03
N GLY A 59 11.33 -13.95 24.38
CA GLY A 59 12.01 -15.24 24.37
C GLY A 59 13.01 -15.33 23.23
N LEU A 60 14.26 -15.65 23.56
CA LEU A 60 15.37 -15.95 22.64
C LEU A 60 16.17 -17.14 23.18
N SER A 61 15.49 -18.15 23.68
CA SER A 61 16.10 -19.20 24.50
C SER A 61 15.87 -20.62 23.92
N ALA A 62 14.98 -21.36 24.50
CA ALA A 62 14.72 -22.75 24.11
C ALA A 62 13.21 -23.05 24.14
N LYS A 63 12.78 -24.06 23.41
CA LYS A 63 11.40 -24.51 23.37
C LYS A 63 10.85 -24.86 24.76
N ASP A 64 9.56 -24.65 24.93
CA ASP A 64 8.77 -25.12 26.08
C ASP A 64 9.23 -24.63 27.46
N VAL A 65 9.98 -23.52 27.53
CA VAL A 65 10.43 -22.94 28.82
C VAL A 65 9.38 -22.07 29.48
N VAL A 66 8.33 -21.68 28.77
CA VAL A 66 7.21 -20.90 29.30
C VAL A 66 5.97 -21.78 29.39
N THR A 67 5.31 -21.76 30.55
CA THR A 67 4.11 -22.54 30.81
C THR A 67 2.84 -21.71 30.72
N LYS A 68 1.68 -22.35 30.56
CA LYS A 68 0.37 -21.68 30.60
C LYS A 68 0.15 -20.85 31.88
N ASP A 69 0.61 -21.35 33.03
CA ASP A 69 0.46 -20.65 34.31
C ASP A 69 1.34 -19.40 34.39
N MET A 70 2.54 -19.44 33.80
CA MET A 70 3.37 -18.25 33.66
C MET A 70 2.64 -17.18 32.81
N VAL A 71 2.07 -17.56 31.68
CA VAL A 71 1.30 -16.65 30.81
C VAL A 71 0.09 -16.05 31.53
N LYS A 72 -0.66 -16.87 32.28
CA LYS A 72 -1.77 -16.38 33.11
C LYS A 72 -1.33 -15.33 34.13
N SER A 73 -0.11 -15.43 34.64
CA SER A 73 0.42 -14.53 35.67
C SER A 73 0.90 -13.17 35.14
N MET A 74 0.99 -12.99 33.83
CA MET A 74 1.41 -11.73 33.19
C MET A 74 0.39 -10.61 33.42
N ALA A 75 0.79 -9.38 33.16
CA ALA A 75 -0.05 -8.20 33.18
C ALA A 75 -1.20 -8.29 32.17
N LYS A 76 -2.14 -7.35 32.21
CA LYS A 76 -3.26 -7.25 31.25
C LYS A 76 -2.72 -6.89 29.86
N ASN A 77 -3.29 -7.49 28.81
CA ASN A 77 -2.88 -7.30 27.40
C ASN A 77 -1.36 -7.53 27.19
N PRO A 78 -0.81 -8.70 27.56
CA PRO A 78 0.62 -8.92 27.50
C PRO A 78 1.08 -9.08 26.05
N ILE A 79 2.32 -8.67 25.77
CA ILE A 79 2.99 -8.89 24.48
C ILE A 79 3.99 -10.02 24.66
N ILE A 80 3.85 -11.08 23.86
CA ILE A 80 4.65 -12.31 23.97
C ILE A 80 5.39 -12.58 22.67
N PHE A 81 6.70 -12.34 22.65
CA PHE A 81 7.61 -12.70 21.58
C PHE A 81 8.29 -14.02 21.91
N ALA A 82 7.76 -15.13 21.38
CA ALA A 82 8.35 -16.47 21.55
C ALA A 82 9.17 -16.83 20.32
N CYS A 83 10.45 -16.42 20.30
CA CYS A 83 11.30 -16.43 19.11
C CYS A 83 12.34 -17.56 19.07
N ALA A 84 12.29 -18.53 19.98
CA ALA A 84 13.16 -19.72 19.90
C ALA A 84 12.90 -20.49 18.59
N ASN A 85 13.96 -21.03 17.99
CA ASN A 85 13.92 -21.68 16.70
C ASN A 85 14.57 -23.09 16.84
N PRO A 86 13.94 -24.19 16.32
CA PRO A 86 12.75 -24.22 15.45
C PRO A 86 11.41 -24.10 16.20
N ASP A 87 11.35 -24.45 17.47
CA ASP A 87 10.15 -24.43 18.28
C ASP A 87 10.18 -23.26 19.26
N PRO A 88 9.06 -22.51 19.43
CA PRO A 88 8.99 -21.37 20.33
C PRO A 88 9.02 -21.77 21.80
N GLU A 89 9.31 -20.80 22.69
CA GLU A 89 9.29 -20.98 24.16
C GLU A 89 7.93 -21.44 24.69
N ILE A 90 6.87 -21.11 23.99
CA ILE A 90 5.51 -21.58 24.17
C ILE A 90 4.76 -21.46 22.82
N LYS A 91 3.93 -22.44 22.49
CA LYS A 91 3.13 -22.39 21.25
C LYS A 91 2.00 -21.36 21.36
N PRO A 92 1.70 -20.59 20.29
CA PRO A 92 0.64 -19.60 20.27
C PRO A 92 -0.72 -20.14 20.70
N GLU A 93 -1.07 -21.39 20.31
CA GLU A 93 -2.35 -22.02 20.70
C GLU A 93 -2.48 -22.14 22.23
N LEU A 94 -1.38 -22.50 22.90
CA LEU A 94 -1.37 -22.64 24.36
C LEU A 94 -1.50 -21.28 25.07
N ILE A 95 -1.04 -20.20 24.45
CA ILE A 95 -1.25 -18.83 24.92
C ILE A 95 -2.70 -18.45 24.77
N GLN A 96 -3.28 -18.64 23.58
CA GLN A 96 -4.67 -18.30 23.27
C GLN A 96 -5.68 -19.05 24.15
N GLU A 97 -5.42 -20.30 24.51
CA GLU A 97 -6.25 -21.05 25.43
C GLU A 97 -6.43 -20.39 26.82
N VAL A 98 -5.46 -19.61 27.25
CA VAL A 98 -5.43 -19.02 28.61
C VAL A 98 -5.50 -17.50 28.64
N ARG A 99 -5.16 -16.81 27.53
CA ARG A 99 -5.10 -15.35 27.40
C ARG A 99 -5.48 -14.89 25.99
N SER A 100 -6.74 -14.65 25.77
CA SER A 100 -7.26 -14.13 24.48
C SER A 100 -6.88 -12.66 24.23
N ASP A 101 -6.43 -11.95 25.26
CA ASP A 101 -5.95 -10.55 25.19
C ASP A 101 -4.46 -10.42 24.86
N ALA A 102 -3.74 -11.53 24.72
CA ALA A 102 -2.31 -11.49 24.44
C ALA A 102 -2.00 -11.19 22.95
N ILE A 103 -1.03 -10.31 22.72
CA ILE A 103 -0.43 -10.12 21.40
C ILE A 103 0.75 -11.08 21.29
N VAL A 104 0.72 -11.96 20.29
CA VAL A 104 1.72 -13.03 20.14
C VAL A 104 2.51 -12.86 18.86
N ALA A 105 3.83 -13.01 18.95
CA ALA A 105 4.75 -13.03 17.82
C ALA A 105 5.72 -14.21 17.95
N THR A 106 6.04 -14.86 16.83
CA THR A 106 6.97 -16.01 16.78
C THR A 106 7.92 -15.92 15.59
N GLY A 107 8.97 -16.74 15.56
CA GLY A 107 9.85 -16.89 14.41
C GLY A 107 9.24 -17.69 13.25
N ARG A 108 8.10 -18.34 13.45
CA ARG A 108 7.48 -19.25 12.46
C ARG A 108 6.61 -18.47 11.47
N SER A 109 6.61 -18.90 10.22
CA SER A 109 5.86 -18.27 9.12
C SER A 109 4.38 -18.66 9.06
N ASP A 110 3.98 -19.71 9.80
CA ASP A 110 2.61 -20.23 9.86
C ASP A 110 1.75 -19.55 10.94
N TYR A 111 2.30 -18.55 11.64
CA TYR A 111 1.60 -17.76 12.65
C TYR A 111 1.59 -16.26 12.31
N PRO A 112 0.63 -15.50 12.85
CA PRO A 112 0.65 -14.05 12.79
C PRO A 112 1.92 -13.44 13.41
N ASN A 113 2.25 -12.21 13.02
CA ASN A 113 3.38 -11.46 13.57
C ASN A 113 4.72 -12.21 13.45
N GLN A 114 5.02 -12.73 12.28
CA GLN A 114 6.30 -13.43 12.07
C GLN A 114 7.49 -12.51 12.33
N VAL A 115 8.35 -12.90 13.29
CA VAL A 115 9.64 -12.25 13.54
C VAL A 115 10.69 -12.91 12.64
N ASN A 116 11.13 -12.19 11.61
CA ASN A 116 12.08 -12.68 10.64
C ASN A 116 13.26 -11.71 10.49
N ASN A 117 14.47 -12.26 10.46
CA ASN A 117 15.70 -11.47 10.26
C ASN A 117 15.70 -10.67 8.95
N VAL A 118 14.99 -11.14 7.92
CA VAL A 118 14.85 -10.47 6.61
C VAL A 118 14.22 -9.09 6.74
N LEU A 119 13.41 -8.82 7.77
CA LEU A 119 12.84 -7.49 7.99
C LEU A 119 13.90 -6.41 8.27
N GLY A 120 15.00 -6.78 8.89
CA GLY A 120 16.04 -5.83 9.29
C GLY A 120 17.35 -5.99 8.55
N PHE A 121 17.85 -7.21 8.44
CA PHE A 121 19.22 -7.49 8.00
C PHE A 121 19.59 -6.91 6.63
N PRO A 122 18.88 -7.17 5.50
CA PRO A 122 19.32 -6.65 4.22
C PRO A 122 19.22 -5.12 4.17
N TYR A 123 18.19 -4.57 4.78
CA TYR A 123 17.83 -3.16 4.67
C TYR A 123 18.70 -2.25 5.53
N ILE A 124 19.07 -2.68 6.73
CA ILE A 124 20.02 -1.96 7.59
C ILE A 124 21.36 -1.83 6.89
N PHE A 125 21.88 -2.94 6.33
CA PHE A 125 23.14 -2.92 5.58
C PHE A 125 23.02 -2.07 4.31
N ARG A 126 21.89 -2.13 3.60
CA ARG A 126 21.67 -1.30 2.41
C ARG A 126 21.79 0.19 2.74
N GLY A 127 21.07 0.67 3.74
CA GLY A 127 21.15 2.06 4.17
C GLY A 127 22.56 2.47 4.64
N ALA A 128 23.21 1.62 5.42
CA ALA A 128 24.57 1.87 5.92
C ALA A 128 25.62 1.92 4.79
N LEU A 129 25.54 1.02 3.82
CA LEU A 129 26.49 0.95 2.69
C LEU A 129 26.30 2.10 1.71
N ASP A 130 25.08 2.53 1.44
CA ASP A 130 24.82 3.61 0.48
C ASP A 130 25.37 4.96 0.94
N VAL A 131 25.38 5.22 2.25
CA VAL A 131 26.04 6.39 2.85
C VAL A 131 27.49 6.11 3.26
N ARG A 132 28.03 4.92 2.98
CA ARG A 132 29.38 4.50 3.37
C ARG A 132 29.65 4.72 4.87
N ALA A 133 28.70 4.31 5.72
CA ALA A 133 28.81 4.51 7.15
C ALA A 133 30.04 3.80 7.74
N LYS A 134 30.71 4.46 8.68
CA LYS A 134 31.89 3.89 9.39
C LYS A 134 31.51 2.75 10.32
N THR A 135 30.28 2.77 10.81
CA THR A 135 29.75 1.79 11.76
C THR A 135 28.22 1.79 11.66
N ILE A 136 27.58 0.72 12.14
CA ILE A 136 26.14 0.67 12.35
C ILE A 136 25.91 0.94 13.84
N ASN A 137 25.62 2.20 14.16
CA ASN A 137 25.40 2.64 15.53
C ASN A 137 23.99 2.29 16.03
N LEU A 138 23.69 2.71 17.25
CA LEU A 138 22.43 2.39 17.91
C LEU A 138 21.25 3.15 17.30
N GLU A 139 21.46 4.40 16.93
CA GLU A 139 20.47 5.27 16.31
C GLU A 139 19.99 4.71 14.96
N MET A 140 20.87 4.15 14.15
CA MET A 140 20.54 3.47 12.91
C MET A 140 19.67 2.23 13.15
N LYS A 141 19.94 1.46 14.19
CA LYS A 141 19.13 0.28 14.57
C LYS A 141 17.75 0.68 15.07
N ILE A 142 17.66 1.77 15.84
CA ILE A 142 16.38 2.32 16.30
C ILE A 142 15.58 2.87 15.12
N ALA A 143 16.23 3.57 14.19
CA ALA A 143 15.58 4.08 12.99
C ALA A 143 15.00 2.96 12.14
N ALA A 144 15.71 1.84 11.98
CA ALA A 144 15.20 0.66 11.28
C ALA A 144 13.97 0.08 11.99
N ALA A 145 14.02 -0.09 13.31
CA ALA A 145 12.91 -0.63 14.08
C ALA A 145 11.66 0.26 13.98
N LYS A 146 11.83 1.59 14.05
CA LYS A 146 10.74 2.56 13.88
C LYS A 146 10.16 2.50 12.48
N ALA A 147 10.99 2.44 11.44
CA ALA A 147 10.52 2.35 10.05
C ALA A 147 9.70 1.07 9.80
N ILE A 148 10.10 -0.07 10.38
CA ILE A 148 9.34 -1.32 10.31
C ILE A 148 8.00 -1.19 11.05
N ALA A 149 8.00 -0.57 12.23
CA ALA A 149 6.78 -0.37 13.03
C ALA A 149 5.79 0.58 12.34
N GLU A 150 6.27 1.67 11.73
CA GLU A 150 5.41 2.58 10.96
C GLU A 150 4.85 1.91 9.70
N LEU A 151 5.66 1.11 9.02
CA LEU A 151 5.18 0.35 7.85
C LEU A 151 4.04 -0.61 8.19
N ALA A 152 4.04 -1.22 9.37
CA ALA A 152 2.96 -2.10 9.82
C ALA A 152 1.62 -1.36 9.99
N LYS A 153 1.65 -0.04 10.22
CA LYS A 153 0.45 0.80 10.38
C LYS A 153 -0.11 1.29 9.04
N GLU A 154 0.69 1.25 7.98
CA GLU A 154 0.23 1.62 6.63
C GLU A 154 -0.71 0.55 6.07
N ASP A 155 -1.64 0.95 5.17
CA ASP A 155 -2.51 -0.02 4.48
C ASP A 155 -1.67 -1.03 3.68
N VAL A 156 -2.09 -2.30 3.75
CA VAL A 156 -1.34 -3.41 3.16
C VAL A 156 -1.64 -3.51 1.66
N PRO A 157 -0.63 -3.46 0.76
CA PRO A 157 -0.83 -3.60 -0.67
C PRO A 157 -1.42 -4.98 -1.05
N ASP A 158 -2.13 -5.03 -2.19
CA ASP A 158 -2.75 -6.27 -2.68
C ASP A 158 -1.73 -7.40 -2.89
N GLU A 159 -0.54 -7.08 -3.36
CA GLU A 159 0.55 -8.05 -3.54
C GLU A 159 0.92 -8.77 -2.23
N VAL A 160 0.89 -8.05 -1.12
CA VAL A 160 1.16 -8.59 0.21
C VAL A 160 -0.09 -9.27 0.77
N ALA A 161 -1.26 -8.64 0.60
CA ALA A 161 -2.53 -9.15 1.11
C ALA A 161 -2.87 -10.51 0.51
N ASN A 162 -2.61 -10.73 -0.77
CA ASN A 162 -2.84 -11.98 -1.48
C ASN A 162 -1.99 -13.16 -0.96
N ALA A 163 -0.92 -12.90 -0.23
CA ALA A 163 -0.12 -13.93 0.42
C ALA A 163 -0.73 -14.44 1.75
N TYR A 164 -1.76 -13.78 2.26
CA TYR A 164 -2.45 -14.17 3.48
C TYR A 164 -3.79 -14.84 3.15
N PRO A 165 -4.05 -16.06 3.62
CA PRO A 165 -5.35 -16.70 3.45
C PRO A 165 -6.40 -15.99 4.30
N GLY A 166 -7.47 -15.49 3.68
CA GLY A 166 -8.61 -14.89 4.37
C GLY A 166 -8.73 -13.38 4.18
N LYS A 167 -8.97 -12.65 5.27
CA LYS A 167 -9.13 -11.19 5.22
C LYS A 167 -7.81 -10.48 5.05
N ARG A 168 -7.82 -9.32 4.37
CA ARG A 168 -6.68 -8.43 4.24
C ARG A 168 -6.10 -8.08 5.62
N PRO A 169 -4.79 -8.24 5.83
CA PRO A 169 -4.17 -7.87 7.10
C PRO A 169 -4.36 -6.38 7.39
N GLN A 170 -4.67 -6.06 8.63
CA GLN A 170 -4.79 -4.69 9.12
C GLN A 170 -3.98 -4.56 10.42
N TYR A 171 -3.43 -3.37 10.68
CA TYR A 171 -2.72 -3.11 11.93
C TYR A 171 -3.59 -3.46 13.14
N GLY A 172 -3.07 -4.30 14.01
CA GLY A 172 -3.79 -4.82 15.17
C GLY A 172 -3.04 -5.97 15.82
N PRO A 173 -3.65 -6.68 16.79
CA PRO A 173 -2.99 -7.76 17.55
C PRO A 173 -2.35 -8.84 16.69
N ASP A 174 -2.89 -9.11 15.50
CA ASP A 174 -2.40 -10.12 14.57
C ASP A 174 -1.48 -9.57 13.48
N TYR A 175 -1.27 -8.24 13.42
CA TYR A 175 -0.43 -7.59 12.44
C TYR A 175 0.27 -6.34 13.01
N ILE A 176 1.20 -6.55 13.96
CA ILE A 176 2.08 -5.51 14.51
C ILE A 176 3.45 -5.49 13.81
N ILE A 177 3.74 -6.52 13.00
CA ILE A 177 4.97 -6.68 12.23
C ILE A 177 4.57 -6.88 10.77
N PRO A 178 5.15 -6.11 9.80
CA PRO A 178 4.84 -6.29 8.38
C PRO A 178 5.37 -7.63 7.87
N SER A 179 4.80 -8.09 6.76
CA SER A 179 5.28 -9.30 6.08
C SER A 179 6.76 -9.19 5.71
N PRO A 180 7.57 -10.24 5.90
CA PRO A 180 8.96 -10.27 5.41
C PRO A 180 9.10 -10.07 3.90
N PHE A 181 8.03 -10.33 3.16
CA PHE A 181 7.98 -10.17 1.70
C PHE A 181 7.34 -8.85 1.25
N ASP A 182 7.09 -7.92 2.16
CA ASP A 182 6.54 -6.60 1.82
C ASP A 182 7.57 -5.82 0.97
N PRO A 183 7.25 -5.54 -0.31
CA PRO A 183 8.19 -4.86 -1.20
C PRO A 183 8.53 -3.43 -0.75
N ARG A 184 7.72 -2.83 0.11
CA ARG A 184 7.95 -1.47 0.63
C ARG A 184 9.11 -1.41 1.64
N LEU A 185 9.52 -2.54 2.22
CA LEU A 185 10.65 -2.58 3.17
C LEU A 185 11.91 -1.95 2.60
N ILE A 186 12.22 -2.18 1.31
CA ILE A 186 13.42 -1.63 0.68
C ILE A 186 13.39 -0.11 0.53
N SER A 187 12.22 0.48 0.36
CA SER A 187 12.06 1.93 0.20
C SER A 187 11.84 2.67 1.52
N LYS A 188 11.54 1.97 2.61
CA LYS A 188 11.26 2.56 3.93
C LYS A 188 12.42 2.40 4.90
N VAL A 189 12.96 1.20 5.04
CA VAL A 189 13.98 0.92 6.07
C VAL A 189 15.37 1.49 5.72
N PRO A 190 15.95 1.27 4.52
CA PRO A 190 17.25 1.82 4.19
C PRO A 190 17.31 3.35 4.25
N PRO A 191 16.32 4.12 3.76
CA PRO A 191 16.34 5.58 3.90
C PRO A 191 16.35 6.05 5.35
N ALA A 192 15.57 5.41 6.24
CA ALA A 192 15.57 5.74 7.66
C ALA A 192 16.95 5.48 8.31
N VAL A 193 17.59 4.37 7.94
CA VAL A 193 18.93 4.02 8.40
C VAL A 193 19.98 4.99 7.86
N ALA A 194 19.93 5.31 6.59
CA ALA A 194 20.85 6.25 5.94
C ALA A 194 20.73 7.65 6.54
N LYS A 195 19.50 8.12 6.80
CA LYS A 195 19.25 9.38 7.47
C LYS A 195 19.86 9.40 8.88
N ALA A 196 19.60 8.36 9.68
CA ALA A 196 20.18 8.25 11.02
C ALA A 196 21.71 8.23 11.01
N ALA A 197 22.31 7.58 10.01
CA ALA A 197 23.78 7.59 9.83
C ALA A 197 24.32 9.00 9.50
N MET A 198 23.61 9.76 8.68
CA MET A 198 23.97 11.16 8.38
C MET A 198 23.79 12.06 9.60
N ASP A 199 22.65 11.97 10.28
CA ASP A 199 22.32 12.79 11.44
C ASP A 199 23.31 12.56 12.61
N THR A 200 23.86 11.36 12.72
CA THR A 200 24.84 11.00 13.76
C THR A 200 26.31 11.15 13.32
N GLY A 201 26.56 11.65 12.12
CA GLY A 201 27.91 11.94 11.61
C GLY A 201 28.75 10.70 11.30
N VAL A 202 28.16 9.50 11.24
CA VAL A 202 28.88 8.27 10.88
C VAL A 202 28.91 8.01 9.36
N ALA A 203 28.07 8.71 8.61
CA ALA A 203 28.06 8.66 7.14
C ALA A 203 29.30 9.36 6.56
N ARG A 204 29.87 8.78 5.49
CA ARG A 204 30.97 9.37 4.70
C ARG A 204 30.51 9.93 3.37
N LYS A 205 29.29 9.59 2.95
CA LYS A 205 28.64 10.08 1.74
C LYS A 205 27.23 10.54 2.13
N ALA A 206 26.92 11.80 1.89
CA ALA A 206 25.57 12.31 2.11
C ALA A 206 24.65 11.95 0.93
N ILE A 207 23.39 11.70 1.22
CA ILE A 207 22.30 11.60 0.25
C ILE A 207 21.55 12.93 0.36
N VAL A 208 21.55 13.70 -0.73
CA VAL A 208 20.94 15.05 -0.76
C VAL A 208 19.43 14.96 -0.93
N ASP A 209 18.98 14.06 -1.79
CA ASP A 209 17.57 13.84 -2.09
C ASP A 209 17.15 12.46 -1.59
N MET A 210 16.49 12.47 -0.44
CA MET A 210 16.00 11.24 0.22
C MET A 210 14.80 10.63 -0.48
N GLU A 211 13.98 11.46 -1.16
CA GLU A 211 12.82 10.97 -1.90
C GLU A 211 13.29 10.23 -3.16
N ASN A 212 14.18 10.82 -3.93
CA ASN A 212 14.78 10.15 -5.09
C ASN A 212 15.51 8.86 -4.68
N TYR A 213 16.23 8.87 -3.58
CA TYR A 213 16.90 7.67 -3.06
C TYR A 213 15.90 6.55 -2.72
N SER A 214 14.78 6.86 -2.06
CA SER A 214 13.72 5.90 -1.76
C SER A 214 13.14 5.31 -3.06
N ASN A 215 12.94 6.15 -4.06
CA ASN A 215 12.43 5.77 -5.37
C ASN A 215 13.39 4.86 -6.15
N GLU A 216 14.70 5.18 -6.15
CA GLU A 216 15.72 4.33 -6.76
C GLU A 216 15.77 2.94 -6.13
N LEU A 217 15.58 2.85 -4.81
CA LEU A 217 15.52 1.57 -4.11
C LEU A 217 14.27 0.76 -4.49
N SER A 218 13.11 1.40 -4.62
CA SER A 218 11.89 0.74 -5.11
C SER A 218 12.06 0.20 -6.53
N ALA A 219 12.70 0.97 -7.40
CA ALA A 219 12.95 0.59 -8.79
C ALA A 219 13.87 -0.66 -8.92
N ARG A 220 14.71 -0.96 -7.93
CA ARG A 220 15.56 -2.17 -7.94
C ARG A 220 14.79 -3.48 -7.83
N LEU A 221 13.65 -3.48 -7.13
CA LEU A 221 12.77 -4.66 -7.04
C LEU A 221 11.90 -4.80 -8.30
N ASN A 222 11.58 -3.68 -8.93
CA ASN A 222 10.76 -3.66 -10.13
C ASN A 222 11.34 -2.66 -11.14
N PRO A 223 12.15 -3.11 -12.11
CA PRO A 223 12.72 -2.22 -13.14
C PRO A 223 11.69 -1.42 -13.93
N SER A 224 10.44 -1.92 -14.01
CA SER A 224 9.31 -1.20 -14.62
C SER A 224 8.83 -0.03 -13.74
N ALA A 225 9.19 -0.01 -12.45
CA ALA A 225 8.83 1.08 -11.54
C ALA A 225 9.47 2.42 -11.93
N GLY A 226 10.66 2.39 -12.55
CA GLY A 226 11.33 3.60 -13.04
C GLY A 226 10.52 4.37 -14.09
N LEU A 227 9.74 3.66 -14.89
CA LEU A 227 8.85 4.26 -15.89
C LEU A 227 7.65 4.95 -15.22
N LEU A 228 7.02 4.27 -14.28
CA LEU A 228 5.90 4.83 -13.51
C LEU A 228 6.35 5.99 -12.63
N GLN A 229 7.57 5.94 -12.10
CA GLN A 229 8.13 6.98 -11.26
C GLN A 229 8.16 8.34 -11.96
N LYS A 230 8.56 8.37 -13.25
CA LYS A 230 8.54 9.60 -14.05
C LYS A 230 7.12 10.16 -14.16
N VAL A 231 6.15 9.29 -14.43
CA VAL A 231 4.73 9.69 -14.50
C VAL A 231 4.23 10.21 -13.14
N PHE A 232 4.57 9.53 -12.04
CA PHE A 232 4.20 9.98 -10.70
C PHE A 232 4.82 11.33 -10.34
N GLN A 233 6.06 11.58 -10.74
CA GLN A 233 6.71 12.87 -10.51
C GLN A 233 6.02 13.99 -11.29
N GLU A 234 5.71 13.79 -12.56
CA GLU A 234 4.98 14.77 -13.38
C GLU A 234 3.58 15.07 -12.81
N VAL A 235 2.88 14.03 -12.31
CA VAL A 235 1.57 14.22 -11.67
C VAL A 235 1.69 15.00 -10.37
N LYS A 236 2.72 14.74 -9.55
CA LYS A 236 2.96 15.51 -8.30
C LYS A 236 3.31 16.98 -8.56
N GLU A 237 4.03 17.27 -9.63
CA GLU A 237 4.35 18.64 -10.04
C GLU A 237 3.12 19.37 -10.58
N ASN A 238 2.14 18.65 -11.12
CA ASN A 238 0.89 19.17 -11.67
C ASN A 238 -0.33 18.42 -11.11
N PRO A 239 -0.63 18.55 -9.80
CA PRO A 239 -1.68 17.80 -9.15
C PRO A 239 -3.05 18.06 -9.80
N LYS A 240 -3.84 17.02 -10.00
CA LYS A 240 -5.12 17.07 -10.71
C LYS A 240 -6.30 16.81 -9.78
N ARG A 241 -7.45 17.31 -10.17
CA ARG A 241 -8.74 17.01 -9.54
C ARG A 241 -9.34 15.81 -10.26
N VAL A 242 -9.39 14.66 -9.60
CA VAL A 242 -9.85 13.40 -10.21
C VAL A 242 -11.09 12.89 -9.51
N ILE A 243 -12.13 12.59 -10.29
CA ILE A 243 -13.40 12.07 -9.81
C ILE A 243 -13.36 10.56 -9.74
N PHE A 244 -13.74 9.99 -8.62
CA PHE A 244 -13.96 8.58 -8.37
C PHE A 244 -15.47 8.33 -8.29
N THR A 245 -16.07 7.81 -9.37
CA THR A 245 -17.52 7.85 -9.58
C THR A 245 -18.32 6.90 -8.69
N GLU A 246 -17.74 5.76 -8.34
CA GLU A 246 -18.37 4.80 -7.41
C GLU A 246 -17.88 5.01 -5.97
N GLY A 247 -17.96 6.25 -5.47
CA GLY A 247 -17.41 6.66 -4.17
C GLY A 247 -18.02 5.98 -2.95
N GLU A 248 -19.10 5.22 -3.10
CA GLU A 248 -19.66 4.39 -2.03
C GLU A 248 -19.03 2.98 -1.98
N GLU A 249 -18.16 2.62 -2.93
CA GLU A 249 -17.49 1.31 -2.94
C GLU A 249 -16.14 1.39 -2.19
N GLU A 250 -15.87 0.36 -1.35
CA GLU A 250 -14.67 0.34 -0.51
C GLU A 250 -13.37 0.42 -1.31
N ASP A 251 -13.28 -0.28 -2.44
CA ASP A 251 -12.09 -0.27 -3.29
C ASP A 251 -11.88 1.11 -3.93
N MET A 252 -12.97 1.81 -4.28
CA MET A 252 -12.90 3.16 -4.83
C MET A 252 -12.46 4.18 -3.76
N ILE A 253 -12.96 4.05 -2.53
CA ILE A 253 -12.51 4.86 -1.39
C ILE A 253 -11.02 4.64 -1.13
N ARG A 254 -10.55 3.38 -1.13
CA ARG A 254 -9.12 3.06 -0.98
C ARG A 254 -8.27 3.68 -2.08
N ALA A 255 -8.73 3.59 -3.33
CA ALA A 255 -8.04 4.19 -4.46
C ALA A 255 -7.92 5.72 -4.32
N ALA A 256 -8.99 6.38 -3.87
CA ALA A 256 -9.00 7.82 -3.61
C ALA A 256 -8.06 8.21 -2.46
N VAL A 257 -8.01 7.43 -1.37
CA VAL A 257 -7.07 7.63 -0.25
C VAL A 257 -5.62 7.44 -0.71
N ILE A 258 -5.34 6.41 -1.50
CA ILE A 258 -4.00 6.17 -2.07
C ILE A 258 -3.59 7.33 -2.98
N PHE A 259 -4.49 7.82 -3.83
CA PHE A 259 -4.26 8.96 -4.70
C PHE A 259 -3.90 10.22 -3.90
N LEU A 260 -4.66 10.52 -2.84
CA LEU A 260 -4.41 11.63 -1.93
C LEU A 260 -3.05 11.50 -1.22
N ASN A 261 -2.80 10.35 -0.59
CA ASN A 261 -1.58 10.10 0.19
C ASN A 261 -0.30 10.13 -0.65
N ASN A 262 -0.40 9.79 -1.93
CA ASN A 262 0.72 9.90 -2.86
C ASN A 262 0.93 11.31 -3.42
N GLY A 263 0.11 12.29 -3.00
CA GLY A 263 0.22 13.68 -3.46
C GLY A 263 -0.08 13.86 -4.95
N MET A 264 -0.92 12.99 -5.53
CA MET A 264 -1.26 13.04 -6.96
C MET A 264 -2.28 14.13 -7.30
N GLY A 265 -3.01 14.64 -6.29
CA GLY A 265 -4.01 15.68 -6.46
C GLY A 265 -5.15 15.58 -5.46
N THR A 266 -6.28 16.20 -5.82
CA THR A 266 -7.49 16.21 -5.02
C THR A 266 -8.48 15.15 -5.52
N PRO A 267 -8.76 14.11 -4.75
CA PRO A 267 -9.79 13.14 -5.10
C PRO A 267 -11.18 13.72 -4.82
N ILE A 268 -12.12 13.46 -5.72
CA ILE A 268 -13.53 13.82 -5.62
C ILE A 268 -14.36 12.54 -5.65
N LEU A 269 -15.12 12.26 -4.61
CA LEU A 269 -15.96 11.07 -4.53
C LEU A 269 -17.42 11.43 -4.92
N ILE A 270 -18.03 10.62 -5.79
CA ILE A 270 -19.46 10.74 -6.09
C ILE A 270 -20.23 9.69 -5.29
N GLY A 271 -21.09 10.17 -4.38
CA GLY A 271 -21.89 9.28 -3.54
C GLY A 271 -22.61 10.02 -2.44
N ARG A 272 -23.26 9.26 -1.56
CA ARG A 272 -23.90 9.79 -0.35
C ARG A 272 -22.85 9.98 0.73
N GLU A 273 -22.71 11.20 1.20
CA GLU A 273 -21.70 11.59 2.18
C GLU A 273 -21.73 10.73 3.44
N GLU A 274 -22.90 10.47 3.99
CA GLU A 274 -23.09 9.64 5.18
C GLU A 274 -22.55 8.20 4.96
N ILE A 275 -22.86 7.59 3.81
CA ILE A 275 -22.42 6.22 3.51
C ILE A 275 -20.89 6.15 3.32
N ILE A 276 -20.32 7.14 2.64
CA ILE A 276 -18.88 7.23 2.44
C ILE A 276 -18.19 7.35 3.80
N LYS A 277 -18.70 8.22 4.67
CA LYS A 277 -18.16 8.44 6.01
C LYS A 277 -18.20 7.17 6.86
N ASP A 278 -19.38 6.53 6.94
CA ASP A 278 -19.54 5.27 7.70
C ASP A 278 -18.58 4.18 7.21
N LYS A 279 -18.40 4.06 5.89
CA LYS A 279 -17.46 3.08 5.32
C LYS A 279 -16.00 3.43 5.61
N MET A 280 -15.61 4.70 5.53
CA MET A 280 -14.26 5.13 5.88
C MET A 280 -13.95 4.86 7.36
N GLU A 281 -14.89 5.16 8.25
CA GLU A 281 -14.76 4.86 9.69
C GLU A 281 -14.63 3.34 9.93
N ALA A 282 -15.46 2.53 9.27
CA ALA A 282 -15.39 1.06 9.36
C ALA A 282 -14.06 0.49 8.85
N MET A 283 -13.43 1.15 7.88
CA MET A 283 -12.11 0.79 7.34
C MET A 283 -10.94 1.36 8.14
N GLY A 284 -11.19 2.18 9.18
CA GLY A 284 -10.15 2.86 9.96
C GLY A 284 -9.40 3.95 9.18
N LEU A 285 -10.04 4.60 8.20
CA LEU A 285 -9.47 5.64 7.37
C LEU A 285 -9.91 7.02 7.85
N ASP A 286 -8.98 7.83 8.32
CA ASP A 286 -9.22 9.19 8.85
C ASP A 286 -8.82 10.25 7.81
N PHE A 287 -9.48 10.23 6.65
CA PHE A 287 -9.19 11.15 5.53
C PHE A 287 -10.44 11.88 5.03
N PHE A 288 -11.57 11.75 5.71
CA PHE A 288 -12.86 12.26 5.25
C PHE A 288 -12.83 13.78 5.00
N ASP A 289 -12.29 14.56 5.91
CA ASP A 289 -12.20 16.02 5.82
C ASP A 289 -11.24 16.53 4.73
N GLN A 290 -10.44 15.63 4.15
CA GLN A 290 -9.48 15.95 3.09
C GLN A 290 -10.00 15.60 1.69
N MET A 291 -11.22 15.08 1.60
CA MET A 291 -11.85 14.66 0.34
C MET A 291 -13.03 15.55 0.00
N GLU A 292 -13.19 15.81 -1.29
CA GLU A 292 -14.37 16.46 -1.82
C GLU A 292 -15.43 15.42 -2.16
N ILE A 293 -16.67 15.61 -1.69
CA ILE A 293 -17.76 14.66 -1.92
C ILE A 293 -18.92 15.37 -2.60
N HIS A 294 -19.39 14.80 -3.70
CA HIS A 294 -20.58 15.28 -4.42
C HIS A 294 -21.66 14.20 -4.48
N SER A 295 -22.90 14.62 -4.27
CA SER A 295 -24.04 13.73 -4.38
C SER A 295 -24.86 14.04 -5.63
N THR A 296 -25.17 13.01 -6.42
CA THR A 296 -26.11 13.13 -7.54
C THR A 296 -27.53 13.59 -7.13
N ARG A 297 -27.80 13.71 -5.84
CA ARG A 297 -29.07 14.22 -5.29
C ARG A 297 -29.04 15.72 -4.97
N ASN A 298 -27.90 16.37 -5.11
CA ASN A 298 -27.75 17.79 -4.84
C ASN A 298 -28.41 18.63 -5.96
N LYS A 299 -29.55 19.23 -5.65
CA LYS A 299 -30.38 19.99 -6.62
C LYS A 299 -29.70 21.26 -7.18
N LYS A 300 -28.70 21.81 -6.52
CA LYS A 300 -28.09 23.09 -6.95
C LYS A 300 -27.34 22.96 -8.28
N GLU A 301 -26.73 21.82 -8.54
CA GLU A 301 -25.92 21.56 -9.75
C GLU A 301 -26.76 20.99 -10.90
N HIS A 302 -27.89 20.36 -10.57
CA HIS A 302 -28.72 19.65 -11.54
C HIS A 302 -29.23 20.56 -12.68
N VAL A 303 -29.63 21.79 -12.39
CA VAL A 303 -30.18 22.67 -13.43
C VAL A 303 -29.11 22.99 -14.47
N ARG A 304 -27.90 23.34 -14.02
CA ARG A 304 -26.78 23.70 -14.90
C ARG A 304 -26.31 22.50 -15.74
N TYR A 305 -26.15 21.33 -15.10
CA TYR A 305 -25.73 20.10 -15.79
C TYR A 305 -26.82 19.57 -16.74
N ALA A 306 -28.09 19.60 -16.31
CA ALA A 306 -29.21 19.21 -17.18
C ALA A 306 -29.31 20.09 -18.41
N GLU A 307 -29.08 21.40 -18.27
CA GLU A 307 -29.06 22.32 -19.40
C GLU A 307 -27.88 22.06 -20.34
N HIS A 308 -26.70 21.77 -19.78
CA HIS A 308 -25.51 21.40 -20.54
C HIS A 308 -25.75 20.13 -21.38
N ILE A 309 -26.29 19.06 -20.77
CA ILE A 309 -26.63 17.83 -21.49
C ILE A 309 -27.75 18.04 -22.50
N TYR A 310 -28.78 18.82 -22.15
CA TYR A 310 -29.90 19.08 -23.04
C TYR A 310 -29.44 19.78 -24.33
N HIS A 311 -28.56 20.75 -24.27
CA HIS A 311 -28.00 21.39 -25.47
C HIS A 311 -27.35 20.40 -26.44
N ARG A 312 -26.78 19.31 -25.92
CA ARG A 312 -26.15 18.24 -26.72
C ARG A 312 -27.18 17.25 -27.27
N LEU A 313 -28.14 16.83 -26.43
CA LEU A 313 -29.00 15.68 -26.70
C LEU A 313 -30.37 16.05 -27.28
N GLN A 314 -30.76 17.33 -27.27
CA GLN A 314 -32.06 17.78 -27.81
C GLN A 314 -32.32 17.32 -29.25
N ARG A 315 -31.30 17.33 -30.11
CA ARG A 315 -31.40 16.84 -31.48
C ARG A 315 -31.48 15.32 -31.60
N LYS A 316 -31.14 14.60 -30.53
CA LYS A 316 -31.30 13.14 -30.40
C LYS A 316 -32.65 12.77 -29.77
N GLY A 317 -33.56 13.75 -29.52
CA GLY A 317 -34.90 13.53 -29.02
C GLY A 317 -35.05 13.57 -27.49
N PHE A 318 -34.01 13.92 -26.74
CA PHE A 318 -34.09 14.03 -25.29
C PHE A 318 -34.79 15.31 -24.88
N LEU A 319 -35.68 15.22 -23.90
CA LEU A 319 -36.30 16.35 -23.24
C LEU A 319 -35.47 16.80 -22.04
N LYS A 320 -35.67 18.03 -21.56
CA LYS A 320 -35.00 18.53 -20.35
C LYS A 320 -35.22 17.63 -19.13
N LYS A 321 -36.40 17.03 -19.01
CA LYS A 321 -36.73 16.08 -17.95
C LYS A 321 -35.89 14.81 -18.05
N ASP A 322 -35.71 14.28 -19.24
CA ASP A 322 -34.91 13.08 -19.48
C ASP A 322 -33.43 13.32 -19.10
N CYS A 323 -32.92 14.51 -19.42
CA CYS A 323 -31.55 14.90 -19.04
C CYS A 323 -31.40 15.03 -17.52
N LEU A 324 -32.41 15.52 -16.81
CA LEU A 324 -32.41 15.60 -15.36
C LEU A 324 -32.48 14.19 -14.73
N ASP A 325 -33.35 13.32 -15.22
CA ASP A 325 -33.47 11.94 -14.76
C ASP A 325 -32.15 11.18 -14.97
N LEU A 326 -31.49 11.42 -16.11
CA LEU A 326 -30.18 10.83 -16.44
C LEU A 326 -29.10 11.24 -15.41
N LEU A 327 -29.01 12.51 -15.07
CA LEU A 327 -28.09 13.04 -14.07
C LEU A 327 -28.27 12.41 -12.68
N ILE A 328 -29.53 12.21 -12.27
CA ILE A 328 -29.86 11.68 -10.96
C ILE A 328 -29.52 10.18 -10.88
N ARG A 329 -29.73 9.43 -11.96
CA ARG A 329 -29.58 7.97 -11.99
C ARG A 329 -28.18 7.53 -12.32
N GLU A 330 -27.44 8.28 -13.14
CA GLU A 330 -26.17 7.88 -13.72
C GLU A 330 -25.02 8.73 -13.18
N ARG A 331 -24.28 8.15 -12.22
CA ARG A 331 -23.10 8.80 -11.60
C ARG A 331 -22.06 9.20 -12.63
N ASN A 332 -21.85 8.34 -13.66
CA ASN A 332 -20.88 8.61 -14.72
C ASN A 332 -21.27 9.83 -15.55
N VAL A 333 -22.56 10.05 -15.81
CA VAL A 333 -23.06 11.23 -16.53
C VAL A 333 -22.83 12.50 -15.68
N PHE A 334 -23.12 12.43 -14.38
CA PHE A 334 -22.86 13.52 -13.45
C PHE A 334 -21.37 13.89 -13.43
N ALA A 335 -20.49 12.91 -13.25
CA ALA A 335 -19.04 13.08 -13.25
C ALA A 335 -18.52 13.63 -14.59
N ALA A 336 -19.03 13.12 -15.71
CA ALA A 336 -18.68 13.61 -17.05
C ALA A 336 -19.05 15.09 -17.25
N CYS A 337 -20.16 15.55 -16.66
CA CYS A 337 -20.53 16.99 -16.66
C CYS A 337 -19.49 17.83 -15.91
N MET A 338 -19.01 17.38 -14.75
CA MET A 338 -17.95 18.07 -14.00
C MET A 338 -16.68 18.19 -14.83
N VAL A 339 -16.27 17.12 -15.52
CA VAL A 339 -15.09 17.15 -16.41
C VAL A 339 -15.34 18.09 -17.59
N SER A 340 -16.49 17.99 -18.25
CA SER A 340 -16.85 18.83 -19.40
C SER A 340 -16.86 20.33 -19.07
N LEU A 341 -17.30 20.66 -17.86
CA LEU A 341 -17.36 22.04 -17.35
C LEU A 341 -16.07 22.49 -16.65
N LYS A 342 -15.00 21.68 -16.71
CA LYS A 342 -13.68 21.96 -16.11
C LYS A 342 -13.69 22.11 -14.58
N GLU A 343 -14.62 21.46 -13.92
CA GLU A 343 -14.67 21.37 -12.46
C GLU A 343 -13.78 20.25 -11.92
N ALA A 344 -13.43 19.33 -12.78
CA ALA A 344 -12.42 18.29 -12.55
C ALA A 344 -11.63 18.06 -13.84
N ASP A 345 -10.44 17.47 -13.70
CA ASP A 345 -9.53 17.21 -14.83
C ASP A 345 -9.78 15.85 -15.47
N ALA A 346 -10.19 14.86 -14.67
CA ALA A 346 -10.41 13.49 -15.11
C ALA A 346 -11.43 12.76 -14.21
N MET A 347 -11.89 11.60 -14.69
CA MET A 347 -12.76 10.71 -13.91
C MET A 347 -12.32 9.25 -14.03
N VAL A 348 -12.50 8.48 -12.96
CA VAL A 348 -12.29 7.04 -12.88
C VAL A 348 -13.63 6.36 -12.59
N CYS A 349 -13.99 5.37 -13.40
CA CYS A 349 -15.25 4.63 -13.29
C CYS A 349 -15.07 3.18 -13.77
N GLY A 350 -16.10 2.34 -13.59
CA GLY A 350 -16.18 0.99 -14.16
C GLY A 350 -15.90 -0.12 -13.15
N LEU A 351 -15.95 0.16 -11.86
CA LEU A 351 -15.84 -0.87 -10.82
C LEU A 351 -17.10 -1.74 -10.73
N THR A 352 -18.29 -1.13 -10.83
CA THR A 352 -19.57 -1.82 -10.68
C THR A 352 -20.34 -1.99 -11.98
N ARG A 353 -19.82 -1.45 -13.10
CA ARG A 353 -20.46 -1.51 -14.42
C ARG A 353 -19.49 -2.00 -15.48
N SER A 354 -20.05 -2.58 -16.57
CA SER A 354 -19.27 -2.97 -17.73
C SER A 354 -18.65 -1.75 -18.42
N TYR A 355 -17.54 -1.96 -19.10
CA TYR A 355 -16.87 -0.93 -19.88
C TYR A 355 -17.81 -0.24 -20.89
N ALA A 356 -18.57 -1.03 -21.68
CA ALA A 356 -19.49 -0.50 -22.68
C ALA A 356 -20.55 0.42 -22.06
N ALA A 357 -21.17 0.03 -20.94
CA ALA A 357 -22.18 0.85 -20.26
C ALA A 357 -21.57 2.14 -19.66
N SER A 358 -20.33 2.06 -19.18
CA SER A 358 -19.63 3.24 -18.67
C SER A 358 -19.27 4.22 -19.78
N LEU A 359 -18.77 3.72 -20.91
CA LEU A 359 -18.44 4.54 -22.09
C LEU A 359 -19.68 5.21 -22.67
N GLU A 360 -20.78 4.47 -22.86
CA GLU A 360 -22.06 5.02 -23.34
C GLU A 360 -22.52 6.18 -22.44
N SER A 361 -22.44 6.01 -21.13
CA SER A 361 -22.81 7.07 -20.18
C SER A 361 -21.94 8.33 -20.33
N ILE A 362 -20.65 8.18 -20.63
CA ILE A 362 -19.72 9.28 -20.85
C ILE A 362 -19.99 9.98 -22.17
N GLU A 363 -20.30 9.26 -23.23
CA GLU A 363 -20.57 9.79 -24.57
C GLU A 363 -21.84 10.65 -24.63
N TYR A 364 -22.76 10.56 -23.67
CA TYR A 364 -23.85 11.51 -23.54
C TYR A 364 -23.35 12.93 -23.29
N VAL A 365 -22.17 13.10 -22.69
CA VAL A 365 -21.65 14.39 -22.22
C VAL A 365 -20.37 14.82 -22.93
N LEU A 366 -19.44 13.90 -23.18
CA LEU A 366 -18.13 14.18 -23.75
C LEU A 366 -18.04 13.69 -25.22
N ASP A 367 -17.41 14.48 -26.06
CA ASP A 367 -17.01 14.06 -27.41
C ASP A 367 -15.52 13.70 -27.43
N PRO A 368 -15.10 12.85 -28.35
CA PRO A 368 -13.67 12.66 -28.61
C PRO A 368 -13.04 13.97 -29.10
N ILE A 369 -11.74 14.10 -28.90
CA ILE A 369 -10.96 15.20 -29.48
C ILE A 369 -11.17 15.18 -31.01
N PRO A 370 -11.42 16.32 -31.67
CA PRO A 370 -11.60 16.37 -33.12
C PRO A 370 -10.48 15.66 -33.88
N ASN A 371 -10.84 14.79 -34.80
CA ASN A 371 -9.95 13.96 -35.60
C ASN A 371 -9.13 12.93 -34.80
N LYS A 372 -9.50 12.65 -33.56
CA LYS A 372 -8.91 11.56 -32.77
C LYS A 372 -9.91 10.43 -32.57
N THR A 373 -9.36 9.23 -32.40
CA THR A 373 -10.14 8.01 -32.16
C THR A 373 -10.18 7.74 -30.66
N ILE A 374 -11.36 7.39 -30.11
CA ILE A 374 -11.43 6.86 -28.75
C ILE A 374 -10.74 5.50 -28.76
N LEU A 375 -9.75 5.31 -27.91
CA LEU A 375 -9.07 4.03 -27.78
C LEU A 375 -8.83 3.70 -26.30
N GLY A 376 -8.84 2.40 -25.99
CA GLY A 376 -8.45 1.88 -24.69
C GLY A 376 -7.00 1.41 -24.72
N MET A 377 -6.17 1.89 -23.80
CA MET A 377 -4.80 1.44 -23.66
C MET A 377 -4.52 0.93 -22.24
N THR A 378 -4.03 -0.31 -22.16
CA THR A 378 -3.60 -0.94 -20.91
C THR A 378 -2.09 -1.00 -20.86
N VAL A 379 -1.50 -0.52 -19.76
CA VAL A 379 -0.07 -0.63 -19.48
C VAL A 379 0.17 -1.87 -18.63
N MET A 380 0.85 -2.86 -19.18
CA MET A 380 1.20 -4.11 -18.50
C MET A 380 2.66 -4.07 -18.05
N LEU A 381 2.88 -4.27 -16.76
CA LEU A 381 4.20 -4.34 -16.13
C LEU A 381 4.51 -5.79 -15.78
N CYS A 382 5.37 -6.45 -16.54
CA CYS A 382 5.69 -7.86 -16.36
C CYS A 382 7.20 -8.09 -16.35
N ASN A 383 7.75 -8.64 -15.27
CA ASN A 383 9.14 -9.11 -15.17
C ASN A 383 10.17 -8.14 -15.77
N GLY A 384 10.08 -6.86 -15.44
CA GLY A 384 11.00 -5.83 -15.95
C GLY A 384 10.73 -5.38 -17.39
N ARG A 385 9.60 -5.77 -17.98
CA ARG A 385 9.14 -5.30 -19.30
C ARG A 385 7.86 -4.50 -19.15
N THR A 386 7.76 -3.43 -19.90
CA THR A 386 6.52 -2.67 -20.07
C THR A 386 5.94 -2.96 -21.44
N ILE A 387 4.68 -3.39 -21.47
CA ILE A 387 3.94 -3.69 -22.68
C ILE A 387 2.69 -2.82 -22.68
N PHE A 388 2.44 -2.16 -23.79
CA PHE A 388 1.22 -1.38 -24.03
C PHE A 388 0.30 -2.19 -24.91
N VAL A 389 -0.92 -2.46 -24.44
CA VAL A 389 -1.94 -3.18 -25.20
C VAL A 389 -3.03 -2.19 -25.59
N ALA A 390 -3.21 -1.98 -26.87
CA ALA A 390 -4.24 -1.12 -27.46
C ALA A 390 -4.82 -1.79 -28.74
N ASP A 391 -6.04 -1.68 -29.06
CA ASP A 391 -7.22 -1.21 -28.34
C ASP A 391 -7.87 -2.41 -27.65
N SER A 392 -7.94 -2.41 -26.33
CA SER A 392 -8.39 -3.60 -25.62
C SER A 392 -9.90 -3.72 -25.48
N ASN A 393 -10.66 -2.61 -25.61
CA ASN A 393 -12.07 -2.62 -25.19
C ASN A 393 -13.03 -1.75 -26.02
N VAL A 394 -12.55 -0.86 -26.91
CA VAL A 394 -13.44 0.12 -27.57
C VAL A 394 -13.96 -0.39 -28.90
N HIS A 395 -13.10 -0.96 -29.73
CA HIS A 395 -13.46 -1.41 -31.05
C HIS A 395 -13.46 -2.92 -31.15
N ASP A 396 -14.62 -3.50 -31.41
CA ASP A 396 -14.78 -4.95 -31.59
C ASP A 396 -14.15 -5.45 -32.89
N MET A 397 -14.35 -4.68 -34.00
CA MET A 397 -13.84 -5.00 -35.33
C MET A 397 -13.38 -3.71 -36.02
N PRO A 398 -12.21 -3.19 -35.72
CA PRO A 398 -11.70 -2.02 -36.43
C PRO A 398 -11.38 -2.38 -37.89
N ASN A 399 -11.75 -1.51 -38.82
CA ASN A 399 -11.29 -1.62 -40.20
C ASN A 399 -9.81 -1.19 -40.31
N ALA A 400 -9.19 -1.41 -41.47
CA ALA A 400 -7.78 -1.14 -41.71
C ALA A 400 -7.38 0.32 -41.37
N SER A 401 -8.23 1.29 -41.72
CA SER A 401 -7.99 2.71 -41.45
C SER A 401 -8.10 3.02 -39.95
N GLN A 402 -9.10 2.45 -39.27
CA GLN A 402 -9.25 2.60 -37.81
C GLN A 402 -8.05 1.96 -37.08
N LEU A 403 -7.62 0.77 -37.52
CA LEU A 403 -6.48 0.08 -36.94
C LEU A 403 -5.17 0.88 -37.08
N ALA A 404 -4.97 1.50 -38.26
CA ALA A 404 -3.84 2.37 -38.51
C ALA A 404 -3.88 3.61 -37.58
N ASN A 405 -5.04 4.26 -37.41
CA ASN A 405 -5.22 5.41 -36.53
C ASN A 405 -4.99 5.01 -35.06
N ILE A 406 -5.57 3.91 -34.59
CA ILE A 406 -5.37 3.38 -33.24
C ILE A 406 -3.87 3.15 -32.98
N THR A 407 -3.17 2.54 -33.94
CA THR A 407 -1.73 2.27 -33.81
C THR A 407 -0.93 3.57 -33.70
N GLN A 408 -1.20 4.53 -34.58
CA GLN A 408 -0.52 5.81 -34.57
C GLN A 408 -0.77 6.60 -33.28
N GLU A 409 -2.03 6.73 -32.89
CA GLU A 409 -2.41 7.48 -31.69
C GLU A 409 -1.88 6.82 -30.40
N SER A 410 -1.88 5.49 -30.33
CA SER A 410 -1.27 4.74 -29.23
C SER A 410 0.24 4.99 -29.15
N ALA A 411 0.92 5.04 -30.30
CA ALA A 411 2.35 5.35 -30.33
C ALA A 411 2.65 6.79 -29.90
N GLU A 412 1.81 7.75 -30.28
CA GLU A 412 1.89 9.14 -29.82
C GLU A 412 1.75 9.22 -28.29
N VAL A 413 0.73 8.58 -27.73
CA VAL A 413 0.51 8.53 -26.27
C VAL A 413 1.72 7.93 -25.53
N VAL A 414 2.32 6.86 -26.04
CA VAL A 414 3.50 6.25 -25.42
C VAL A 414 4.71 7.19 -25.46
N ARG A 415 4.93 7.92 -26.55
CA ARG A 415 6.02 8.92 -26.63
C ARG A 415 5.77 10.07 -25.68
N ASP A 416 4.55 10.61 -25.65
CA ASP A 416 4.23 11.82 -24.89
C ASP A 416 4.25 11.55 -23.38
N ILE A 417 3.65 10.45 -22.93
CA ILE A 417 3.53 10.16 -21.49
C ILE A 417 4.79 9.49 -20.93
N PHE A 418 5.39 8.55 -21.70
CA PHE A 418 6.46 7.72 -21.17
C PHE A 418 7.85 8.09 -21.74
N GLY A 419 7.91 8.91 -22.78
CA GLY A 419 9.17 9.30 -23.42
C GLY A 419 9.90 8.13 -24.09
N ILE A 420 9.16 7.10 -24.54
CA ILE A 420 9.70 5.88 -25.14
C ILE A 420 9.33 5.84 -26.61
N GLU A 421 10.26 5.44 -27.49
CA GLU A 421 9.95 5.12 -28.86
C GLU A 421 9.34 3.70 -28.94
N PRO A 422 8.03 3.56 -29.21
CA PRO A 422 7.38 2.26 -29.22
C PRO A 422 7.67 1.46 -30.48
N ARG A 423 7.74 0.15 -30.35
CA ARG A 423 7.67 -0.80 -31.47
C ARG A 423 6.30 -1.48 -31.44
N ALA A 424 5.49 -1.22 -32.46
CA ALA A 424 4.15 -1.75 -32.54
C ALA A 424 4.12 -3.09 -33.32
N ALA A 425 3.28 -4.01 -32.83
CA ALA A 425 2.94 -5.24 -33.52
C ALA A 425 1.41 -5.38 -33.56
N LEU A 426 0.86 -5.61 -34.71
CA LEU A 426 -0.56 -5.95 -34.87
C LEU A 426 -0.76 -7.42 -34.58
N VAL A 427 -1.67 -7.73 -33.66
CA VAL A 427 -1.92 -9.10 -33.21
C VAL A 427 -3.27 -9.59 -33.69
N SER A 428 -3.26 -10.70 -34.44
CA SER A 428 -4.48 -11.37 -34.86
C SER A 428 -4.90 -12.45 -33.86
N TYR A 429 -6.22 -12.69 -33.77
CA TYR A 429 -6.77 -13.80 -32.99
C TYR A 429 -6.54 -15.16 -33.65
N SER A 430 -6.16 -15.20 -34.95
CA SER A 430 -5.91 -16.43 -35.73
C SER A 430 -4.41 -16.65 -35.96
N ASN A 431 -3.99 -17.91 -35.97
CA ASN A 431 -2.67 -18.28 -36.43
C ASN A 431 -2.49 -17.94 -37.91
N PHE A 432 -1.24 -17.61 -38.31
CA PHE A 432 -0.91 -17.30 -39.70
C PHE A 432 -1.52 -18.30 -40.69
N GLY A 433 -2.40 -17.79 -41.55
CA GLY A 433 -3.03 -18.56 -42.63
C GLY A 433 -4.24 -19.43 -42.29
N LYS A 434 -4.71 -19.50 -41.02
CA LYS A 434 -5.92 -20.30 -40.66
C LYS A 434 -6.54 -19.88 -39.31
N PRO A 435 -7.89 -19.84 -39.20
CA PRO A 435 -8.87 -19.89 -40.29
C PRO A 435 -8.97 -18.55 -41.01
N PHE A 436 -9.25 -18.60 -42.32
CA PHE A 436 -9.65 -17.41 -43.09
C PHE A 436 -11.08 -17.04 -42.67
N THR A 437 -11.17 -15.99 -41.87
CA THR A 437 -12.45 -15.41 -41.44
C THR A 437 -12.50 -13.95 -41.88
N GLU A 438 -13.69 -13.38 -41.93
CA GLU A 438 -13.87 -11.96 -42.22
C GLU A 438 -12.97 -11.06 -41.33
N ARG A 439 -12.81 -11.44 -40.08
CA ARG A 439 -11.94 -10.72 -39.11
C ARG A 439 -10.44 -10.79 -39.45
N SER A 440 -9.98 -11.87 -40.08
CA SER A 440 -8.54 -12.01 -40.41
C SER A 440 -8.15 -11.32 -41.74
N ILE A 441 -9.13 -10.83 -42.50
CA ILE A 441 -8.89 -10.14 -43.80
C ILE A 441 -8.42 -8.69 -43.57
N TYR A 442 -8.80 -8.08 -42.45
CA TYR A 442 -8.47 -6.67 -42.13
C TYR A 442 -7.10 -6.46 -41.50
N MET A 443 -6.41 -7.51 -41.10
CA MET A 443 -5.04 -7.49 -40.58
C MET A 443 -4.00 -7.90 -41.61
#